data_46353002c3f74c336d1fc7b4f029dd60
#
_entry.id   46353002c3f74c336d1fc7b4f029dd60
#
_cell.length_a   1.000
_cell.length_b   1.000
_cell.length_c   1.000
_cell.angle_alpha   90.00
_cell.angle_beta   90.00
_cell.angle_gamma   90.00
#
_symmetry.space_group_name_H-M   'P 1'
#
loop_
_entity.id
_entity.type
_entity.pdbx_description
1 polymer ?
#
loop_
_entity_poly.entity_id
_entity_poly.type
_entity_poly.pdbx_seq_one_letter_code
_entity_poly.pdbx_strand_id
1 'polypeptide(L)'
;MKTEKYDLITRDFLIKNLNCGFALAQNDKELKENINERKYSLNKSRHSPKNIIMWEERGLIKDNRKDGETWKKYSFTESLWIDLIKKLKRYGLHSKTILPIKEMLCKVTDEASICEFTLLDFYIKQIALENQLVFLLTDNRANSFIITKEHLASVEALTEFEHEDMVRINLSSLVKRLLEELPIEINESK
;
A
#
# COMPACT_ATOMS: atom_id res chain seq x y z
N MET A 1 -15.36 22.89 -1.91
CA MET A 1 -15.97 22.57 -0.60
C MET A 1 -16.34 21.10 -0.37
N LYS A 2 -16.08 20.19 -1.34
CA LYS A 2 -16.33 18.73 -1.19
C LYS A 2 -15.14 17.97 -0.59
N THR A 3 -13.94 18.53 -0.59
CA THR A 3 -12.68 17.87 -0.15
C THR A 3 -12.62 17.65 1.36
N GLU A 4 -13.12 18.59 2.18
CA GLU A 4 -13.03 18.49 3.64
C GLU A 4 -13.84 17.33 4.26
N LYS A 5 -14.94 16.94 3.64
CA LYS A 5 -15.80 15.85 4.17
C LYS A 5 -15.13 14.48 4.00
N TYR A 6 -14.38 14.28 2.92
CA TYR A 6 -13.62 13.05 2.66
C TYR A 6 -12.39 12.94 3.56
N ASP A 7 -11.70 14.06 3.80
CA ASP A 7 -10.54 14.08 4.70
C ASP A 7 -10.92 13.71 6.14
N LEU A 8 -12.06 14.20 6.64
CA LEU A 8 -12.55 13.88 7.98
C LEU A 8 -12.90 12.40 8.13
N ILE A 9 -13.62 11.81 7.17
CA ILE A 9 -13.98 10.38 7.20
C ILE A 9 -12.73 9.50 7.09
N THR A 10 -11.81 9.85 6.20
CA THR A 10 -10.58 9.08 6.00
C THR A 10 -9.67 9.16 7.22
N ARG A 11 -9.51 10.35 7.81
CA ARG A 11 -8.65 10.58 8.96
C ARG A 11 -9.20 9.88 10.21
N ASP A 12 -10.45 10.14 10.60
CA ASP A 12 -11.06 9.56 11.79
C ASP A 12 -11.24 8.05 11.68
N PHE A 13 -11.59 7.57 10.48
CA PHE A 13 -11.72 6.15 10.21
C PHE A 13 -10.38 5.44 10.25
N LEU A 14 -9.34 6.01 9.67
CA LEU A 14 -7.98 5.47 9.71
C LEU A 14 -7.42 5.50 11.13
N ILE A 15 -7.60 6.58 11.89
CA ILE A 15 -7.15 6.70 13.27
C ILE A 15 -7.87 5.64 14.14
N LYS A 16 -9.17 5.46 13.98
CA LYS A 16 -9.94 4.48 14.74
C LYS A 16 -9.54 3.04 14.42
N ASN A 17 -9.27 2.73 13.16
CA ASN A 17 -8.76 1.42 12.74
C ASN A 17 -7.28 1.22 13.08
N LEU A 18 -6.46 2.25 12.98
CA LEU A 18 -5.08 2.22 13.45
C LEU A 18 -5.03 1.94 14.95
N ASN A 19 -5.84 2.62 15.76
CA ASN A 19 -5.88 2.39 17.22
C ASN A 19 -6.22 0.94 17.59
N CYS A 20 -7.08 0.27 16.83
CA CYS A 20 -7.31 -1.17 17.01
C CYS A 20 -6.10 -2.02 16.59
N GLY A 21 -5.35 -1.58 15.57
CA GLY A 21 -4.12 -2.24 15.09
C GLY A 21 -2.90 -2.03 15.99
N PHE A 22 -2.89 -0.99 16.83
CA PHE A 22 -1.75 -0.66 17.69
C PHE A 22 -1.44 -1.76 18.72
N ALA A 23 -2.45 -2.37 19.30
CA ALA A 23 -2.27 -3.44 20.28
C ALA A 23 -1.61 -4.69 19.66
N LEU A 24 -1.82 -4.90 18.35
CA LEU A 24 -1.25 -6.02 17.58
C LEU A 24 0.14 -5.69 17.02
N ALA A 25 0.43 -4.40 16.79
CA ALA A 25 1.67 -3.97 16.14
C ALA A 25 2.92 -4.10 17.03
N GLN A 26 2.78 -4.12 18.34
CA GLN A 26 3.93 -4.17 19.26
C GLN A 26 4.72 -5.48 19.19
N ASN A 27 4.09 -6.58 18.74
CA ASN A 27 4.72 -7.91 18.77
C ASN A 27 5.43 -8.31 17.45
N ASP A 28 5.41 -7.48 16.38
CA ASP A 28 5.88 -7.92 15.06
C ASP A 28 7.01 -7.08 14.48
N LYS A 29 8.01 -6.80 15.28
CA LYS A 29 9.25 -6.18 14.80
C LYS A 29 9.90 -7.03 13.68
N GLU A 30 9.89 -8.33 13.84
CA GLU A 30 10.45 -9.29 12.89
C GLU A 30 9.73 -9.25 11.53
N LEU A 31 8.40 -9.26 11.51
CA LEU A 31 7.66 -9.15 10.26
C LEU A 31 7.95 -7.82 9.55
N LYS A 32 8.03 -6.72 10.29
CA LYS A 32 8.41 -5.41 9.75
C LYS A 32 9.78 -5.44 9.09
N GLU A 33 10.77 -6.00 9.78
CA GLU A 33 12.12 -6.15 9.25
C GLU A 33 12.09 -6.99 7.97
N ASN A 34 11.37 -8.11 7.97
CA ASN A 34 11.26 -9.02 6.83
C ASN A 34 10.58 -8.40 5.60
N ILE A 35 9.48 -7.65 5.77
CA ILE A 35 8.79 -7.01 4.64
C ILE A 35 9.55 -5.81 4.08
N ASN A 36 10.43 -5.17 4.87
CA ASN A 36 11.21 -4.02 4.45
C ASN A 36 12.66 -4.36 4.10
N GLU A 37 13.11 -5.60 4.32
CA GLU A 37 14.41 -6.06 3.89
C GLU A 37 14.53 -6.11 2.37
N ARG A 38 15.55 -5.47 1.81
CA ARG A 38 15.78 -5.41 0.37
C ARG A 38 16.60 -6.61 -0.11
N LYS A 39 15.90 -7.65 -0.47
CA LYS A 39 16.51 -8.90 -0.95
C LYS A 39 16.02 -9.38 -2.31
N TYR A 40 14.93 -8.84 -2.80
CA TYR A 40 14.26 -9.32 -4.01
C TYR A 40 14.71 -8.58 -5.27
N SER A 41 14.90 -9.31 -6.35
CA SER A 41 15.08 -8.76 -7.68
C SER A 41 13.74 -8.77 -8.43
N LEU A 42 13.39 -7.68 -9.09
CA LEU A 42 12.17 -7.65 -9.90
C LEU A 42 12.28 -8.63 -11.07
N ASN A 43 11.24 -9.42 -11.25
CA ASN A 43 11.13 -10.31 -12.39
C ASN A 43 11.03 -9.50 -13.70
N LYS A 44 12.04 -9.61 -14.57
CA LYS A 44 12.13 -8.88 -15.85
C LYS A 44 10.97 -9.21 -16.80
N SER A 45 10.40 -10.42 -16.73
CA SER A 45 9.23 -10.78 -17.54
C SER A 45 7.97 -10.05 -17.11
N ARG A 46 7.94 -9.58 -15.87
CA ARG A 46 6.79 -8.93 -15.24
C ARG A 46 6.89 -7.40 -15.29
N HIS A 47 8.10 -6.88 -15.17
CA HIS A 47 8.36 -5.44 -15.13
C HIS A 47 9.44 -5.06 -16.14
N SER A 48 9.05 -4.29 -17.14
CA SER A 48 10.00 -3.76 -18.11
C SER A 48 10.97 -2.80 -17.41
N PRO A 49 12.29 -2.95 -17.60
CA PRO A 49 13.28 -2.01 -17.06
C PRO A 49 13.00 -0.56 -17.44
N LYS A 50 12.51 -0.34 -18.68
CA LYS A 50 12.11 0.99 -19.17
C LYS A 50 11.01 1.61 -18.32
N ASN A 51 10.02 0.83 -17.90
CA ASN A 51 8.95 1.33 -17.05
C ASN A 51 9.47 1.70 -15.66
N ILE A 52 10.36 0.89 -15.09
CA ILE A 52 10.97 1.17 -13.77
C ILE A 52 11.72 2.50 -13.81
N ILE A 53 12.60 2.70 -14.80
CA ILE A 53 13.34 3.97 -14.96
C ILE A 53 12.37 5.14 -15.09
N MET A 54 11.36 5.04 -15.96
CA MET A 54 10.35 6.07 -16.13
C MET A 54 9.58 6.39 -14.84
N TRP A 55 9.31 5.39 -14.01
CA TRP A 55 8.60 5.59 -12.74
C TRP A 55 9.51 6.21 -11.68
N GLU A 56 10.82 5.93 -11.72
CA GLU A 56 11.84 6.59 -10.89
C GLU A 56 11.95 8.08 -11.26
N GLU A 57 12.11 8.39 -12.54
CA GLU A 57 12.15 9.77 -13.05
C GLU A 57 10.91 10.59 -12.67
N ARG A 58 9.75 9.92 -12.53
CA ARG A 58 8.48 10.53 -12.12
C ARG A 58 8.25 10.53 -10.61
N GLY A 59 9.21 10.09 -9.81
CA GLY A 59 9.12 10.03 -8.35
C GLY A 59 8.19 8.96 -7.79
N LEU A 60 7.63 8.07 -8.63
CA LEU A 60 6.77 6.99 -8.19
C LEU A 60 7.54 5.90 -7.45
N ILE A 61 8.79 5.68 -7.82
CA ILE A 61 9.71 4.75 -7.17
C ILE A 61 10.95 5.55 -6.78
N LYS A 62 11.56 5.22 -5.65
CA LYS A 62 12.82 5.81 -5.21
C LYS A 62 13.96 4.88 -5.60
N ASP A 63 15.00 5.43 -6.24
CA ASP A 63 16.26 4.70 -6.41
C ASP A 63 17.01 4.74 -5.07
N ASN A 64 17.11 3.60 -4.43
CA ASN A 64 17.73 3.47 -3.11
C ASN A 64 19.01 2.61 -3.17
N ARG A 65 19.65 2.53 -4.35
CA ARG A 65 20.95 1.86 -4.46
C ARG A 65 21.99 2.57 -3.59
N LYS A 66 22.81 1.78 -2.92
CA LYS A 66 24.03 2.29 -2.28
C LYS A 66 25.10 2.50 -3.35
N ASP A 67 26.03 3.39 -3.09
CA ASP A 67 27.17 3.61 -3.97
C ASP A 67 27.91 2.30 -4.25
N GLY A 68 28.13 2.01 -5.55
CA GLY A 68 28.78 0.76 -5.99
C GLY A 68 27.84 -0.43 -6.24
N GLU A 69 26.57 -0.33 -5.92
CA GLU A 69 25.60 -1.40 -6.23
C GLU A 69 25.16 -1.36 -7.70
N THR A 70 25.43 -2.43 -8.44
CA THR A 70 25.03 -2.57 -9.85
C THR A 70 23.60 -3.06 -10.02
N TRP A 71 23.08 -3.86 -9.07
CA TRP A 71 21.76 -4.48 -9.16
C TRP A 71 20.79 -3.89 -8.14
N LYS A 72 19.61 -3.48 -8.63
CA LYS A 72 18.53 -3.00 -7.75
C LYS A 72 17.90 -4.18 -7.02
N LYS A 73 17.84 -4.06 -5.70
CA LYS A 73 17.05 -4.95 -4.85
C LYS A 73 15.88 -4.16 -4.27
N TYR A 74 14.79 -4.83 -4.07
CA TYR A 74 13.54 -4.26 -3.55
C TYR A 74 13.11 -5.04 -2.31
N SER A 75 12.44 -4.35 -1.41
CA SER A 75 11.73 -4.99 -0.32
C SER A 75 10.41 -5.60 -0.83
N PHE A 76 9.74 -6.37 0.01
CA PHE A 76 8.40 -6.87 -0.29
C PHE A 76 7.42 -5.71 -0.51
N THR A 77 7.41 -4.72 0.41
CA THR A 77 6.56 -3.52 0.32
C THR A 77 6.83 -2.74 -0.97
N GLU A 78 8.08 -2.53 -1.34
CA GLU A 78 8.44 -1.87 -2.60
C GLU A 78 7.98 -2.67 -3.83
N SER A 79 8.10 -3.99 -3.79
CA SER A 79 7.65 -4.88 -4.88
C SER A 79 6.12 -4.84 -5.03
N LEU A 80 5.39 -4.82 -3.91
CA LEU A 80 3.94 -4.65 -3.90
C LEU A 80 3.53 -3.28 -4.46
N TRP A 81 4.24 -2.22 -4.07
CA TRP A 81 3.98 -0.88 -4.61
C TRP A 81 4.20 -0.81 -6.12
N ILE A 82 5.25 -1.44 -6.64
CA ILE A 82 5.53 -1.52 -8.09
C ILE A 82 4.40 -2.24 -8.84
N ASP A 83 3.90 -3.35 -8.29
CA ASP A 83 2.75 -4.06 -8.84
C ASP A 83 1.48 -3.19 -8.83
N LEU A 84 1.30 -2.43 -7.76
CA LEU A 84 0.17 -1.52 -7.61
C LEU A 84 0.24 -0.38 -8.65
N ILE A 85 1.41 0.25 -8.86
CA ILE A 85 1.62 1.24 -9.92
C ILE A 85 1.21 0.64 -11.28
N LYS A 86 1.68 -0.57 -11.59
CA LYS A 86 1.33 -1.24 -12.85
C LYS A 86 -0.17 -1.42 -13.01
N LYS A 87 -0.87 -1.79 -11.92
CA LYS A 87 -2.32 -1.95 -11.93
C LYS A 87 -3.04 -0.61 -12.13
N LEU A 88 -2.66 0.42 -11.38
CA LEU A 88 -3.21 1.77 -11.50
C LEU A 88 -3.03 2.34 -12.91
N LYS A 89 -1.84 2.13 -13.50
CA LYS A 89 -1.57 2.50 -14.91
C LYS A 89 -2.48 1.77 -15.91
N ARG A 90 -2.77 0.50 -15.68
CA ARG A 90 -3.71 -0.28 -16.54
C ARG A 90 -5.15 0.22 -16.46
N TYR A 91 -5.53 0.84 -15.35
CA TYR A 91 -6.82 1.53 -15.21
C TYR A 91 -6.80 2.98 -15.73
N GLY A 92 -5.72 3.39 -16.40
CA GLY A 92 -5.63 4.72 -17.03
C GLY A 92 -5.16 5.84 -16.13
N LEU A 93 -4.81 5.58 -14.86
CA LEU A 93 -4.36 6.65 -13.97
C LEU A 93 -3.00 7.20 -14.39
N HIS A 94 -2.89 8.51 -14.41
CA HIS A 94 -1.65 9.21 -14.73
C HIS A 94 -0.69 9.23 -13.51
N SER A 95 0.62 9.45 -13.77
CA SER A 95 1.62 9.50 -12.69
C SER A 95 1.30 10.57 -11.64
N LYS A 96 0.77 11.72 -12.07
CA LYS A 96 0.36 12.80 -11.17
C LYS A 96 -0.77 12.39 -10.22
N THR A 97 -1.68 11.52 -10.65
CA THR A 97 -2.75 10.95 -9.82
C THR A 97 -2.23 9.86 -8.88
N ILE A 98 -1.19 9.12 -9.29
CA ILE A 98 -0.61 8.03 -8.49
C ILE A 98 0.30 8.56 -7.37
N LEU A 99 0.91 9.74 -7.52
CA LEU A 99 1.78 10.33 -6.50
C LEU A 99 1.07 10.55 -5.14
N PRO A 100 -0.10 11.19 -5.07
CA PRO A 100 -0.84 11.32 -3.81
C PRO A 100 -1.22 9.97 -3.19
N ILE A 101 -1.52 8.95 -4.03
CA ILE A 101 -1.78 7.58 -3.55
C ILE A 101 -0.53 7.01 -2.88
N LYS A 102 0.65 7.22 -3.49
CA LYS A 102 1.93 6.83 -2.89
C LYS A 102 2.14 7.51 -1.54
N GLU A 103 1.92 8.82 -1.48
CA GLU A 103 2.08 9.60 -0.23
C GLU A 103 1.17 9.06 0.86
N MET A 104 -0.09 8.79 0.56
CA MET A 104 -1.03 8.21 1.51
C MET A 104 -0.57 6.83 2.01
N LEU A 105 -0.14 5.94 1.11
CA LEU A 105 0.18 4.56 1.44
C LEU A 105 1.56 4.38 2.08
N CYS A 106 2.51 5.23 1.74
CA CYS A 106 3.92 5.08 2.10
C CYS A 106 4.41 6.15 3.10
N LYS A 107 3.58 7.12 3.47
CA LYS A 107 3.93 8.14 4.45
C LYS A 107 3.87 7.55 5.86
N VAL A 108 4.93 7.75 6.61
CA VAL A 108 4.91 7.54 8.06
C VAL A 108 4.01 8.62 8.65
N THR A 109 2.97 8.22 9.38
CA THR A 109 2.08 9.18 10.02
C THR A 109 2.78 9.77 11.25
N ASP A 110 3.15 11.05 11.20
CA ASP A 110 3.86 11.75 12.28
C ASP A 110 3.08 11.78 13.60
N GLU A 111 1.77 11.65 13.55
CA GLU A 111 0.91 11.60 14.75
C GLU A 111 1.02 10.28 15.52
N ALA A 112 1.54 9.27 14.89
CA ALA A 112 1.82 8.00 15.53
C ALA A 112 3.32 7.90 15.84
N SER A 113 3.80 8.69 16.79
CA SER A 113 5.13 8.51 17.40
C SER A 113 5.38 7.08 17.92
N ILE A 114 4.40 6.21 17.79
CA ILE A 114 4.36 4.82 18.21
C ILE A 114 4.48 3.86 17.02
N CYS A 115 4.15 4.28 15.78
CA CYS A 115 4.21 3.41 14.59
C CYS A 115 5.22 3.91 13.57
N GLU A 116 6.30 3.18 13.47
CA GLU A 116 7.27 3.32 12.38
C GLU A 116 6.80 2.64 11.07
N PHE A 117 5.56 2.17 11.01
CA PHE A 117 4.99 1.49 9.84
C PHE A 117 4.33 2.48 8.90
N THR A 118 4.52 2.27 7.62
CA THR A 118 3.67 2.89 6.62
C THR A 118 2.27 2.25 6.66
N LEU A 119 1.27 2.95 6.14
CA LEU A 119 -0.07 2.42 6.03
C LEU A 119 -0.10 1.14 5.16
N LEU A 120 0.74 1.07 4.14
CA LEU A 120 0.86 -0.11 3.29
C LEU A 120 1.41 -1.31 4.07
N ASP A 121 2.44 -1.12 4.90
CA ASP A 121 3.01 -2.17 5.75
C ASP A 121 1.96 -2.72 6.73
N PHE A 122 1.16 -1.83 7.33
CA PHE A 122 0.06 -2.21 8.21
C PHE A 122 -0.93 -3.15 7.50
N TYR A 123 -1.38 -2.81 6.30
CA TYR A 123 -2.34 -3.65 5.57
C TYR A 123 -1.71 -4.92 5.00
N ILE A 124 -0.42 -4.93 4.67
CA ILE A 124 0.30 -6.16 4.34
C ILE A 124 0.18 -7.14 5.50
N LYS A 125 0.42 -6.67 6.73
CA LYS A 125 0.31 -7.46 7.95
C LYS A 125 -1.11 -8.00 8.14
N GLN A 126 -2.11 -7.14 8.09
CA GLN A 126 -3.53 -7.53 8.22
C GLN A 126 -3.93 -8.62 7.22
N ILE A 127 -3.41 -8.55 6.00
CA ILE A 127 -3.69 -9.53 4.97
C ILE A 127 -2.93 -10.83 5.22
N ALA A 128 -1.64 -10.74 5.59
CA ALA A 128 -0.77 -11.89 5.74
C ALA A 128 -1.09 -12.73 6.98
N LEU A 129 -1.36 -12.08 8.12
CA LEU A 129 -1.60 -12.74 9.41
C LEU A 129 -3.09 -12.99 9.68
N GLU A 130 -3.92 -12.03 9.39
CA GLU A 130 -5.35 -12.08 9.74
C GLU A 130 -6.24 -12.47 8.55
N ASN A 131 -5.64 -12.70 7.37
CA ASN A 131 -6.34 -13.06 6.14
C ASN A 131 -7.44 -12.06 5.75
N GLN A 132 -7.30 -10.81 6.16
CA GLN A 132 -8.30 -9.78 5.88
C GLN A 132 -8.42 -9.49 4.39
N LEU A 133 -9.64 -9.19 3.96
CA LEU A 133 -9.91 -8.77 2.60
C LEU A 133 -9.89 -7.23 2.54
N VAL A 134 -8.86 -6.71 1.90
CA VAL A 134 -8.55 -5.27 1.82
C VAL A 134 -8.62 -4.78 0.38
N PHE A 135 -9.19 -3.60 0.20
CA PHE A 135 -9.30 -2.92 -1.10
C PHE A 135 -8.66 -1.54 -1.05
N LEU A 136 -8.03 -1.16 -2.14
CA LEU A 136 -7.74 0.22 -2.46
C LEU A 136 -8.84 0.72 -3.40
N LEU A 137 -9.51 1.79 -3.00
CA LEU A 137 -10.47 2.55 -3.80
C LEU A 137 -9.79 3.85 -4.23
N THR A 138 -9.93 4.22 -5.49
CA THR A 138 -9.38 5.49 -5.99
C THR A 138 -10.16 5.98 -7.19
N ASP A 139 -10.30 7.29 -7.31
CA ASP A 139 -10.85 7.96 -8.49
C ASP A 139 -9.74 8.54 -9.39
N ASN A 140 -10.14 9.21 -10.44
CA ASN A 140 -9.22 9.89 -11.37
C ASN A 140 -8.65 11.21 -10.82
N ARG A 141 -9.14 11.68 -9.65
CA ARG A 141 -8.70 12.91 -8.95
C ARG A 141 -7.75 12.60 -7.80
N ALA A 142 -7.37 11.33 -7.63
CA ALA A 142 -6.54 10.82 -6.54
C ALA A 142 -7.21 10.81 -5.15
N ASN A 143 -8.55 10.98 -5.07
CA ASN A 143 -9.25 10.62 -3.86
C ASN A 143 -9.10 9.11 -3.67
N SER A 144 -8.48 8.71 -2.57
CA SER A 144 -8.09 7.32 -2.39
C SER A 144 -8.31 6.89 -0.96
N PHE A 145 -8.76 5.64 -0.82
CA PHE A 145 -9.04 5.02 0.47
C PHE A 145 -8.51 3.60 0.45
N ILE A 146 -8.00 3.16 1.59
CA ILE A 146 -7.73 1.75 1.81
C ILE A 146 -8.69 1.24 2.88
N ILE A 147 -9.35 0.12 2.60
CA ILE A 147 -10.50 -0.30 3.40
C ILE A 147 -10.60 -1.82 3.45
N THR A 148 -11.00 -2.35 4.59
CA THR A 148 -11.36 -3.76 4.72
C THR A 148 -12.77 -4.01 4.19
N LYS A 149 -13.05 -5.27 3.82
CA LYS A 149 -14.39 -5.67 3.37
C LYS A 149 -15.48 -5.34 4.39
N GLU A 150 -15.17 -5.49 5.67
CA GLU A 150 -16.14 -5.27 6.76
C GLU A 150 -16.62 -3.81 6.84
N HIS A 151 -15.72 -2.89 6.50
CA HIS A 151 -16.02 -1.46 6.55
C HIS A 151 -16.49 -0.87 5.21
N LEU A 152 -16.40 -1.65 4.12
CA LEU A 152 -16.77 -1.16 2.78
C LEU A 152 -18.23 -0.70 2.74
N ALA A 153 -19.15 -1.49 3.25
CA ALA A 153 -20.57 -1.16 3.29
C ALA A 153 -20.87 0.11 4.12
N SER A 154 -20.12 0.31 5.22
CA SER A 154 -20.26 1.51 6.06
C SER A 154 -19.78 2.77 5.34
N VAL A 155 -18.71 2.67 4.58
CA VAL A 155 -18.18 3.79 3.79
C VAL A 155 -19.09 4.08 2.59
N GLU A 156 -19.59 3.07 1.90
CA GLU A 156 -20.55 3.22 0.82
C GLU A 156 -21.82 3.92 1.30
N ALA A 157 -22.31 3.60 2.50
CA ALA A 157 -23.48 4.24 3.10
C ALA A 157 -23.24 5.69 3.55
N LEU A 158 -22.01 6.04 3.96
CA LEU A 158 -21.66 7.36 4.50
C LEU A 158 -21.23 8.38 3.44
N THR A 159 -20.79 7.90 2.27
CA THR A 159 -20.04 8.70 1.29
C THR A 159 -20.80 8.72 0.01
N GLU A 160 -21.88 8.88 -0.33
CA GLU A 160 -22.47 8.99 -1.68
C GLU A 160 -21.60 8.37 -2.83
N PHE A 161 -20.82 7.34 -2.51
CA PHE A 161 -19.95 6.64 -3.47
C PHE A 161 -20.73 6.03 -4.64
N GLU A 162 -22.03 5.85 -4.48
CA GLU A 162 -22.90 5.40 -5.56
C GLU A 162 -22.89 6.33 -6.77
N HIS A 163 -22.42 7.56 -6.59
CA HIS A 163 -22.41 8.60 -7.63
C HIS A 163 -21.01 8.91 -8.18
N GLU A 164 -19.98 8.20 -7.73
CA GLU A 164 -18.61 8.46 -8.18
C GLU A 164 -17.98 7.22 -8.83
N ASP A 165 -17.39 7.42 -10.00
CA ASP A 165 -16.62 6.37 -10.68
C ASP A 165 -15.33 6.09 -9.93
N MET A 166 -15.27 4.96 -9.24
CA MET A 166 -14.08 4.53 -8.50
C MET A 166 -13.48 3.23 -9.04
N VAL A 167 -12.17 3.21 -9.12
CA VAL A 167 -11.40 1.99 -9.38
C VAL A 167 -11.22 1.26 -8.05
N ARG A 168 -11.68 0.00 -7.98
CA ARG A 168 -11.48 -0.89 -6.84
C ARG A 168 -10.39 -1.91 -7.14
N ILE A 169 -9.31 -1.85 -6.37
CA ILE A 169 -8.21 -2.80 -6.46
C ILE A 169 -8.23 -3.72 -5.25
N ASN A 170 -8.33 -5.03 -5.47
CA ASN A 170 -8.19 -6.03 -4.41
C ASN A 170 -6.72 -6.13 -4.01
N LEU A 171 -6.36 -5.48 -2.90
CA LEU A 171 -5.00 -5.46 -2.38
C LEU A 171 -4.61 -6.83 -1.80
N SER A 172 -5.55 -7.53 -1.16
CA SER A 172 -5.29 -8.86 -0.61
C SER A 172 -4.88 -9.86 -1.68
N SER A 173 -5.49 -9.79 -2.86
CA SER A 173 -5.10 -10.64 -4.00
C SER A 173 -3.68 -10.34 -4.49
N LEU A 174 -3.24 -9.08 -4.44
CA LEU A 174 -1.88 -8.70 -4.82
C LEU A 174 -0.86 -9.21 -3.79
N VAL A 175 -1.15 -9.00 -2.51
CA VAL A 175 -0.28 -9.42 -1.41
C VAL A 175 -0.14 -10.94 -1.41
N LYS A 176 -1.25 -11.70 -1.45
CA LYS A 176 -1.21 -13.16 -1.44
C LYS A 176 -0.39 -13.73 -2.60
N ARG A 177 -0.62 -13.22 -3.81
CA ARG A 177 0.18 -13.63 -4.97
C ARG A 177 1.66 -13.31 -4.78
N LEU A 178 1.97 -12.14 -4.21
CA LEU A 178 3.35 -11.74 -3.99
C LEU A 178 4.02 -12.59 -2.91
N LEU A 179 3.30 -13.02 -1.88
CA LEU A 179 3.79 -13.96 -0.85
C LEU A 179 4.14 -15.33 -1.46
N GLU A 180 3.38 -15.81 -2.45
CA GLU A 180 3.70 -17.04 -3.16
C GLU A 180 5.00 -16.92 -3.98
N GLU A 181 5.28 -15.74 -4.53
CA GLU A 181 6.45 -15.47 -5.37
C GLU A 181 7.70 -15.04 -4.58
N LEU A 182 7.49 -14.31 -3.51
CA LEU A 182 8.52 -13.74 -2.64
C LEU A 182 8.23 -14.18 -1.20
N PRO A 183 8.60 -15.39 -0.81
CA PRO A 183 8.30 -15.90 0.51
C PRO A 183 8.96 -15.05 1.60
N ILE A 184 8.16 -14.63 2.56
CA ILE A 184 8.58 -13.97 3.78
C ILE A 184 8.43 -14.98 4.90
N GLU A 185 9.41 -15.05 5.79
CA GLU A 185 9.27 -15.80 7.04
C GLU A 185 8.25 -15.06 7.92
N ILE A 186 7.09 -15.68 8.08
CA ILE A 186 6.05 -15.19 8.99
C ILE A 186 6.05 -16.15 10.17
N ASN A 187 6.72 -15.76 11.24
CA ASN A 187 6.65 -16.52 12.49
C ASN A 187 5.31 -16.18 13.16
N GLU A 188 4.40 -17.13 13.19
CA GLU A 188 3.20 -17.02 14.03
C GLU A 188 3.67 -16.98 15.47
N SER A 189 3.62 -15.80 16.09
CA SER A 189 3.83 -15.68 17.53
C SER A 189 2.77 -16.52 18.25
N LYS A 190 3.21 -17.61 18.89
CA LYS A 190 2.38 -18.48 19.71
C LYS A 190 1.87 -17.77 20.94
#